data_0dea97d28ec8ab7a5f7e30f9ff57878f
#
_entry.id   0dea97d28ec8ab7a5f7e30f9ff57878f
#
_cell.length_a   1.000
_cell.length_b   1.000
_cell.length_c   1.000
_cell.angle_alpha   90.00
_cell.angle_beta   90.00
_cell.angle_gamma   90.00
#
_symmetry.space_group_name_H-M   'P 1'
#
loop_
_entity.id
_entity.type
_entity.pdbx_description
1 polymer ?
#
loop_
_entity_poly.entity_id
_entity_poly.type
_entity_poly.pdbx_seq_one_letter_code
_entity_poly.pdbx_strand_id
1 'polypeptide(L)'
;MDVTVVTITRPEITASVTRGAARLLVDLGYAPLAEVTLPNGRRADLMALSPKGELAIIEVKSGIEDYRVDRKWHEYLPYCDRFAFAVAPEFPQEILPLEPGLIVCEAQ
;
A
#
# COMPACT_ATOMS: atom_id res chain seq x y z
N MET A 1 16.97 -34.62 -12.76
CA MET A 1 17.09 -33.35 -12.02
C MET A 1 15.74 -32.93 -11.51
N ASP A 2 15.65 -32.72 -10.23
CA ASP A 2 14.40 -32.26 -9.62
C ASP A 2 14.28 -30.75 -9.74
N VAL A 3 13.09 -30.27 -10.03
CA VAL A 3 12.79 -28.86 -10.10
C VAL A 3 11.77 -28.51 -9.01
N THR A 4 12.14 -27.58 -8.17
CA THR A 4 11.23 -27.07 -7.15
C THR A 4 10.61 -25.79 -7.67
N VAL A 5 9.29 -25.75 -7.72
CA VAL A 5 8.55 -24.55 -8.07
C VAL A 5 8.04 -23.90 -6.78
N VAL A 6 8.41 -22.63 -6.59
CA VAL A 6 7.96 -21.84 -5.44
C VAL A 6 6.89 -20.86 -5.95
N THR A 7 5.69 -20.97 -5.40
CA THR A 7 4.59 -20.06 -5.72
C THR A 7 4.44 -19.05 -4.59
N ILE A 8 4.52 -17.76 -4.95
CA ILE A 8 4.30 -16.68 -3.99
C ILE A 8 2.82 -16.34 -3.98
N THR A 9 2.18 -16.47 -2.81
CA THR A 9 0.76 -16.20 -2.66
C THR A 9 0.47 -14.70 -2.57
N ARG A 10 -0.77 -14.29 -2.84
CA ARG A 10 -1.18 -12.88 -2.70
C ARG A 10 -0.99 -12.36 -1.28
N PRO A 11 -1.36 -13.10 -0.21
CA PRO A 11 -1.07 -12.66 1.16
C PRO A 11 0.41 -12.42 1.42
N GLU A 12 1.30 -13.24 0.86
CA GLU A 12 2.74 -13.05 0.99
C GLU A 12 3.22 -11.81 0.25
N ILE A 13 2.69 -11.54 -0.94
CA ILE A 13 2.99 -10.33 -1.70
C ILE A 13 2.52 -9.10 -0.92
N THR A 14 1.29 -9.13 -0.40
CA THR A 14 0.74 -8.03 0.40
C THR A 14 1.61 -7.74 1.62
N ALA A 15 2.00 -8.78 2.36
CA ALA A 15 2.85 -8.61 3.53
C ALA A 15 4.22 -8.02 3.17
N SER A 16 4.81 -8.50 2.08
CA SER A 16 6.10 -8.02 1.60
C SER A 16 6.05 -6.55 1.20
N VAL A 17 5.04 -6.16 0.41
CA VAL A 17 4.85 -4.78 -0.03
C VAL A 17 4.58 -3.87 1.18
N THR A 18 3.76 -4.32 2.11
CA THR A 18 3.46 -3.57 3.33
C THR A 18 4.73 -3.27 4.13
N ARG A 19 5.59 -4.29 4.32
CA ARG A 19 6.87 -4.10 5.01
C ARG A 19 7.78 -3.12 4.28
N GLY A 20 7.86 -3.22 2.96
CA GLY A 20 8.69 -2.32 2.15
C GLY A 20 8.19 -0.89 2.21
N ALA A 21 6.87 -0.68 2.11
CA ALA A 21 6.27 0.64 2.22
C ALA A 21 6.48 1.25 3.61
N ALA A 22 6.30 0.45 4.67
CA ALA A 22 6.52 0.92 6.04
C ALA A 22 7.99 1.33 6.25
N ARG A 23 8.93 0.55 5.71
CA ARG A 23 10.35 0.89 5.80
C ARG A 23 10.67 2.20 5.09
N LEU A 24 10.13 2.39 3.89
CA LEU A 24 10.30 3.65 3.16
C LEU A 24 9.77 4.83 3.97
N LEU A 25 8.60 4.69 4.56
CA LEU A 25 7.98 5.74 5.37
C LEU A 25 8.87 6.11 6.56
N VAL A 26 9.42 5.10 7.26
CA VAL A 26 10.36 5.33 8.36
C VAL A 26 11.60 6.07 7.86
N ASP A 27 12.15 5.67 6.73
CA ASP A 27 13.33 6.31 6.14
C ASP A 27 13.07 7.77 5.76
N LEU A 28 11.82 8.09 5.41
CA LEU A 28 11.39 9.45 5.12
C LEU A 28 11.01 10.27 6.37
N GLY A 29 11.15 9.66 7.55
CA GLY A 29 10.86 10.34 8.82
C GLY A 29 9.41 10.18 9.29
N TYR A 30 8.60 9.39 8.63
CA TYR A 30 7.23 9.13 9.06
C TYR A 30 7.17 8.05 10.13
N ALA A 31 6.11 8.11 10.95
CA ALA A 31 5.79 7.06 11.91
C ALA A 31 4.59 6.25 11.39
N PRO A 32 4.81 5.05 10.83
CA PRO A 32 3.72 4.26 10.27
C PRO A 32 3.01 3.41 11.32
N LEU A 33 1.71 3.19 11.09
CA LEU A 33 0.86 2.29 11.86
C LEU A 33 0.02 1.48 10.89
N ALA A 34 0.00 0.16 11.07
CA ALA A 34 -0.73 -0.75 10.19
C ALA A 34 -2.18 -0.92 10.63
N GLU A 35 -3.04 -1.15 9.66
CA GLU A 35 -4.43 -1.57 9.88
C GLU A 35 -5.23 -0.62 10.76
N VAL A 36 -5.29 0.64 10.35
CA VAL A 36 -6.00 1.70 11.09
C VAL A 36 -7.44 1.80 10.58
N THR A 37 -8.41 1.58 11.47
CA THR A 37 -9.82 1.76 11.14
C THR A 37 -10.18 3.24 11.16
N LEU A 38 -10.80 3.71 10.07
CA LEU A 38 -11.23 5.08 9.91
C LEU A 38 -12.69 5.26 10.36
N PRO A 39 -13.12 6.49 10.65
CA PRO A 39 -14.50 6.75 11.08
C PRO A 39 -15.58 6.27 10.10
N ASN A 40 -15.26 6.17 8.80
CA ASN A 40 -16.20 5.68 7.79
C ASN A 40 -16.25 4.14 7.70
N GLY A 41 -15.54 3.44 8.59
CA GLY A 41 -15.48 1.98 8.60
C GLY A 41 -14.43 1.37 7.68
N ARG A 42 -13.78 2.17 6.83
CA ARG A 42 -12.64 1.70 6.03
C ARG A 42 -11.43 1.45 6.92
N ARG A 43 -10.60 0.49 6.52
CA ARG A 43 -9.36 0.20 7.24
C ARG A 43 -8.18 0.50 6.32
N ALA A 44 -7.38 1.49 6.71
CA ALA A 44 -6.17 1.82 5.98
C ALA A 44 -5.12 0.74 6.22
N ASP A 45 -4.46 0.29 5.16
CA ASP A 45 -3.38 -0.70 5.28
C ASP A 45 -2.21 -0.12 6.08
N LEU A 46 -1.83 1.11 5.75
CA LEU A 46 -0.86 1.88 6.52
C LEU A 46 -1.35 3.32 6.67
N MET A 47 -1.18 3.88 7.85
CA MET A 47 -1.34 5.30 8.11
C MET A 47 -0.06 5.80 8.75
N ALA A 48 0.47 6.92 8.29
CA ALA A 48 1.77 7.39 8.76
C ALA A 48 1.72 8.89 9.06
N LEU A 49 2.35 9.27 10.16
CA LEU A 49 2.43 10.66 10.60
C LEU A 49 3.82 11.20 10.27
N SER A 50 3.87 12.32 9.54
CA SER A 50 5.13 12.99 9.22
C SER A 50 5.61 13.83 10.39
N PRO A 51 6.91 14.22 10.40
CA PRO A 51 7.43 15.16 11.40
C PRO A 51 6.70 16.50 11.44
N LYS A 52 6.07 16.88 10.33
CA LYS A 52 5.31 18.13 10.20
C LYS A 52 3.85 17.99 10.60
N GLY A 53 3.42 16.81 11.02
CA GLY A 53 2.03 16.56 11.39
C GLY A 53 1.11 16.23 10.25
N GLU A 54 1.62 15.96 9.03
CA GLU A 54 0.81 15.50 7.92
C GLU A 54 0.52 14.01 8.04
N LEU A 55 -0.69 13.60 7.68
CA LEU A 55 -1.10 12.20 7.65
C LEU A 55 -1.05 11.67 6.22
N ALA A 56 -0.39 10.54 6.05
CA ALA A 56 -0.38 9.78 4.80
C ALA A 56 -1.13 8.47 4.98
N ILE A 57 -1.94 8.09 4.00
CA ILE A 57 -2.56 6.77 3.93
C ILE A 57 -1.99 6.03 2.72
N ILE A 58 -1.57 4.79 2.95
CA ILE A 58 -1.03 3.92 1.91
C ILE A 58 -1.92 2.70 1.80
N GLU A 59 -2.42 2.44 0.60
CA GLU A 59 -3.20 1.24 0.29
C GLU A 59 -2.35 0.28 -0.53
N VAL A 60 -2.22 -0.94 -0.04
CA VAL A 60 -1.43 -1.99 -0.71
C VAL A 60 -2.33 -2.74 -1.68
N LYS A 61 -1.89 -2.88 -2.92
CA LYS A 61 -2.56 -3.67 -3.94
C LYS A 61 -1.64 -4.77 -4.42
N SER A 62 -2.10 -6.01 -4.35
CA SER A 62 -1.29 -7.19 -4.69
C SER A 62 -1.69 -7.86 -6.01
N GLY A 63 -2.80 -7.48 -6.61
CA GLY A 63 -3.24 -8.00 -7.89
C GLY A 63 -4.28 -7.10 -8.53
N ILE A 64 -4.47 -7.27 -9.85
CA ILE A 64 -5.42 -6.49 -10.65
C ILE A 64 -6.83 -6.58 -10.09
N GLU A 65 -7.26 -7.78 -9.71
CA GLU A 65 -8.61 -8.02 -9.21
C GLU A 65 -8.87 -7.29 -7.91
N ASP A 66 -7.87 -7.22 -7.05
CA ASP A 66 -7.92 -6.48 -5.81
C ASP A 66 -8.27 -5.01 -6.07
N TYR A 67 -7.62 -4.40 -7.05
CA TYR A 67 -7.91 -3.03 -7.44
C TYR A 67 -9.28 -2.88 -8.11
N ARG A 68 -9.64 -3.83 -9.00
CA ARG A 68 -10.91 -3.77 -9.72
C ARG A 68 -12.12 -3.88 -8.80
N VAL A 69 -12.01 -4.66 -7.74
CA VAL A 69 -13.08 -4.82 -6.74
C VAL A 69 -13.19 -3.60 -5.86
N ASP A 70 -12.04 -3.03 -5.48
CA ASP A 70 -11.99 -1.88 -4.58
C ASP A 70 -11.57 -0.62 -5.35
N ARG A 71 -12.54 0.09 -5.91
CA ARG A 71 -12.30 1.37 -6.58
C ARG A 71 -12.68 2.56 -5.70
N LYS A 72 -12.71 2.34 -4.38
CA LYS A 72 -13.23 3.34 -3.44
C LYS A 72 -12.12 4.09 -2.73
N TRP A 73 -10.96 4.22 -3.36
CA TRP A 73 -9.81 4.90 -2.75
C TRP A 73 -10.13 6.36 -2.37
N HIS A 74 -11.10 7.00 -3.06
CA HIS A 74 -11.53 8.35 -2.72
C HIS A 74 -12.08 8.46 -1.29
N GLU A 75 -12.55 7.36 -0.72
CA GLU A 75 -13.12 7.34 0.63
C GLU A 75 -12.05 7.49 1.71
N TYR A 76 -10.76 7.35 1.35
CA TYR A 76 -9.65 7.60 2.27
C TYR A 76 -9.24 9.07 2.31
N LEU A 77 -9.51 9.82 1.24
CA LEU A 77 -8.99 11.19 1.08
C LEU A 77 -9.40 12.16 2.19
N PRO A 78 -10.64 12.11 2.75
CA PRO A 78 -11.01 13.02 3.83
C PRO A 78 -10.19 12.86 5.11
N TYR A 79 -9.45 11.74 5.24
CA TYR A 79 -8.75 11.39 6.46
C TYR A 79 -7.23 11.49 6.34
N CYS A 80 -6.73 12.05 5.25
CA CYS A 80 -5.28 12.17 5.06
C CYS A 80 -4.93 13.42 4.26
N ASP A 81 -3.68 13.82 4.39
CA ASP A 81 -3.09 14.90 3.60
C ASP A 81 -2.49 14.36 2.30
N ARG A 82 -2.05 13.10 2.32
CA ARG A 82 -1.44 12.42 1.18
C ARG A 82 -1.98 11.00 1.09
N PHE A 83 -2.25 10.56 -0.12
CA PHE A 83 -2.67 9.19 -0.39
C PHE A 83 -1.77 8.57 -1.46
N ALA A 84 -1.38 7.31 -1.26
CA ALA A 84 -0.60 6.56 -2.25
C ALA A 84 -1.02 5.10 -2.29
N PHE A 85 -0.84 4.48 -3.45
CA PHE A 85 -0.87 3.04 -3.57
C PHE A 85 0.55 2.50 -3.39
N ALA A 86 0.66 1.30 -2.84
CA ALA A 86 1.92 0.56 -2.78
C ALA A 86 1.72 -0.79 -3.48
N VAL A 87 2.61 -1.11 -4.39
CA VAL A 87 2.52 -2.30 -5.24
C VAL A 87 3.89 -2.94 -5.40
N ALA A 88 3.89 -4.23 -5.75
CA ALA A 88 5.10 -4.92 -6.19
C ALA A 88 5.45 -4.49 -7.63
N PRO A 89 6.71 -4.69 -8.07
CA PRO A 89 7.11 -4.30 -9.43
C PRO A 89 6.30 -4.98 -10.55
N GLU A 90 5.77 -6.17 -10.28
CA GLU A 90 5.00 -6.94 -11.27
C GLU A 90 3.57 -6.42 -11.45
N PHE A 91 3.10 -5.56 -10.54
CA PHE A 91 1.75 -5.01 -10.65
C PHE A 91 1.66 -4.07 -11.85
N PRO A 92 0.60 -4.16 -12.67
CA PRO A 92 0.45 -3.29 -13.84
C PRO A 92 0.10 -1.87 -13.42
N GLN A 93 1.10 -1.02 -13.32
CA GLN A 93 0.96 0.35 -12.79
C GLN A 93 0.05 1.22 -13.64
N GLU A 94 -0.08 0.92 -14.92
CA GLU A 94 -0.89 1.68 -15.87
C GLU A 94 -2.39 1.65 -15.55
N ILE A 95 -2.86 0.70 -14.74
CA ILE A 95 -4.28 0.65 -14.34
C ILE A 95 -4.58 1.55 -13.14
N LEU A 96 -3.55 2.05 -12.47
CA LEU A 96 -3.74 2.91 -11.30
C LEU A 96 -4.04 4.35 -11.73
N PRO A 97 -4.85 5.08 -10.94
CA PRO A 97 -5.07 6.50 -11.23
C PRO A 97 -3.78 7.30 -11.07
N LEU A 98 -3.68 8.43 -11.75
CA LEU A 98 -2.48 9.27 -11.73
C LEU A 98 -2.43 10.23 -10.54
N GLU A 99 -3.59 10.55 -9.95
CA GLU A 99 -3.65 11.54 -8.87
C GLU A 99 -2.95 11.11 -7.58
N PRO A 100 -3.11 9.84 -7.10
CA PRO A 100 -2.41 9.41 -5.89
C PRO A 100 -0.92 9.24 -6.14
N GLY A 101 -0.16 9.23 -5.05
CA GLY A 101 1.22 8.79 -5.09
C GLY A 101 1.33 7.30 -5.39
N LEU A 102 2.52 6.85 -5.75
CA LEU A 102 2.79 5.44 -6.03
C LEU A 102 4.11 5.04 -5.40
N ILE A 103 4.06 3.95 -4.65
CA ILE A 103 5.24 3.32 -4.06
C ILE A 103 5.37 1.95 -4.72
N VAL A 104 6.53 1.70 -5.31
CA VAL A 104 6.84 0.39 -5.89
C VAL A 104 7.86 -0.28 -4.98
N CYS A 105 7.47 -1.42 -4.41
CA CYS A 105 8.29 -2.14 -3.43
C CYS A 105 8.72 -3.49 -4.00
N GLU A 106 10.01 -3.73 -4.04
CA GLU A 106 10.52 -5.07 -4.29
C GLU A 106 10.24 -5.97 -3.08
N ALA A 107 10.31 -7.28 -3.28
CA ALA A 107 10.06 -8.25 -2.21
C ALA A 107 11.05 -8.04 -1.05
N GLN A 108 10.53 -8.10 0.16
CA GLN A 108 11.29 -7.95 1.39
C GLN A 108 11.39 -9.26 2.15
#